data_c2d047b9b46846470f20734b17839454
#
_entry.id   c2d047b9b46846470f20734b17839454
#
_cell.length_a   1.000
_cell.length_b   1.000
_cell.length_c   1.000
_cell.angle_alpha   90.00
_cell.angle_beta   90.00
_cell.angle_gamma   90.00
#
_symmetry.space_group_name_H-M   'P 1'
#
loop_
_entity.id
_entity.type
_entity.pdbx_description
1 polymer ?
#
loop_
_entity_poly.entity_id
_entity_poly.type
_entity_poly.pdbx_seq_one_letter_code
_entity_poly.pdbx_strand_id
1 'polypeptide(L)'
;CEMVIQAGHKQKPEVAQVGMNKPGGGVDTKKRTTTISWIPFKEMPEMYSQVEATMQSTNLNHFGFENMRITEPAQFTEYPKGGFYDWHMDLDVNGAFEPPVRKISMTILLSDPSTFKGGELEFMEKNKIPDLKQGQAIFFASFIRHRVAPVKKGMRRSLVMWFGGTPFK
;
A
#
# COMPACT_ATOMS: atom_id res chain seq x y z
N CYS A 1 -10.05 -11.85 -2.18
CA CYS A 1 -10.28 -10.63 -1.38
C CYS A 1 -10.84 -10.95 0.00
N GLU A 2 -11.93 -11.73 0.09
CA GLU A 2 -12.59 -11.98 1.37
C GLU A 2 -11.66 -12.59 2.44
N MET A 3 -10.87 -13.61 2.09
CA MET A 3 -9.88 -14.20 3.00
C MET A 3 -8.87 -13.18 3.53
N VAL A 4 -8.43 -12.25 2.67
CA VAL A 4 -7.50 -11.18 3.07
C VAL A 4 -8.17 -10.19 4.03
N ILE A 5 -9.43 -9.84 3.78
CA ILE A 5 -10.21 -8.98 4.67
C ILE A 5 -10.37 -9.65 6.04
N GLN A 6 -10.74 -10.92 6.07
CA GLN A 6 -10.85 -11.68 7.31
C GLN A 6 -9.53 -11.78 8.06
N ALA A 7 -8.42 -12.03 7.36
CA ALA A 7 -7.09 -12.04 7.95
C ALA A 7 -6.71 -10.68 8.54
N GLY A 8 -7.03 -9.59 7.85
CA GLY A 8 -6.81 -8.24 8.34
C GLY A 8 -7.62 -7.91 9.60
N HIS A 9 -8.90 -8.32 9.63
CA HIS A 9 -9.77 -8.11 10.79
C HIS A 9 -9.39 -8.95 12.03
N LYS A 10 -8.64 -10.04 11.86
CA LYS A 10 -8.08 -10.81 12.99
C LYS A 10 -6.94 -10.08 13.70
N GLN A 11 -6.32 -9.10 13.03
CA GLN A 11 -5.19 -8.37 13.57
C GLN A 11 -5.67 -7.18 14.41
N LYS A 12 -4.81 -6.73 15.34
CA LYS A 12 -5.09 -5.53 16.13
C LYS A 12 -5.09 -4.30 15.22
N PRO A 13 -6.19 -3.56 15.14
CA PRO A 13 -6.22 -2.34 14.35
C PRO A 13 -5.41 -1.23 15.00
N GLU A 14 -4.75 -0.43 14.17
CA GLU A 14 -3.99 0.76 14.58
C GLU A 14 -4.46 1.97 13.79
N VAL A 15 -4.44 3.15 14.42
CA VAL A 15 -4.58 4.39 13.68
C VAL A 15 -3.29 4.61 12.90
N ALA A 16 -3.43 4.77 11.59
CA ALA A 16 -2.26 4.89 10.74
C ALA A 16 -1.44 6.14 11.06
N GLN A 17 -0.14 5.95 11.27
CA GLN A 17 0.82 7.03 11.48
C GLN A 17 1.37 7.54 10.14
N VAL A 18 1.85 8.78 10.11
CA VAL A 18 2.54 9.40 8.98
C VAL A 18 3.99 9.63 9.34
N GLY A 19 4.92 9.19 8.49
CA GLY A 19 6.36 9.40 8.68
C GLY A 19 7.00 8.47 9.71
N MET A 20 7.13 7.20 9.39
CA MET A 20 7.63 6.14 10.30
C MET A 20 9.03 6.37 10.89
N ASN A 21 9.85 7.25 10.33
CA ASN A 21 11.25 7.43 10.74
C ASN A 21 11.58 8.84 11.25
N LYS A 22 10.59 9.61 11.71
CA LYS A 22 10.88 10.87 12.41
C LYS A 22 10.83 10.66 13.91
N PRO A 23 11.81 11.17 14.69
CA PRO A 23 11.62 11.36 16.13
C PRO A 23 10.37 12.23 16.32
N GLY A 24 9.29 11.64 16.86
CA GLY A 24 7.99 12.31 16.96
C GLY A 24 7.00 11.99 15.84
N GLY A 25 7.24 10.98 15.00
CA GLY A 25 6.23 10.42 14.07
C GLY A 25 4.94 10.11 14.83
N GLY A 26 3.82 10.70 14.41
CA GLY A 26 2.57 10.65 15.12
C GLY A 26 1.37 10.60 14.19
N VAL A 27 0.20 10.41 14.78
CA VAL A 27 -1.08 10.46 14.07
C VAL A 27 -1.33 11.90 13.59
N ASP A 28 -1.18 12.14 12.28
CA ASP A 28 -1.55 13.40 11.66
C ASP A 28 -2.86 13.22 10.88
N THR A 29 -3.98 13.50 11.54
CA THR A 29 -5.32 13.39 10.95
C THR A 29 -5.58 14.34 9.79
N LYS A 30 -4.73 15.37 9.60
CA LYS A 30 -4.77 16.27 8.44
C LYS A 30 -4.16 15.62 7.19
N LYS A 31 -3.31 14.60 7.37
CA LYS A 31 -2.65 13.88 6.27
C LYS A 31 -3.25 12.50 6.01
N ARG A 32 -3.75 11.84 7.03
CA ARG A 32 -4.29 10.49 6.91
C ARG A 32 -5.39 10.22 7.94
N THR A 33 -6.50 9.69 7.47
CA THR A 33 -7.59 9.18 8.32
C THR A 33 -7.97 7.78 7.86
N THR A 34 -7.28 6.79 8.40
CA THR A 34 -7.47 5.38 8.06
C THR A 34 -7.14 4.50 9.24
N THR A 35 -7.73 3.31 9.26
CA THR A 35 -7.32 2.23 10.14
C THR A 35 -6.47 1.24 9.36
N ILE A 36 -5.40 0.77 9.98
CA ILE A 36 -4.51 -0.24 9.40
C ILE A 36 -4.38 -1.44 10.31
N SER A 37 -4.09 -2.58 9.73
CA SER A 37 -3.69 -3.79 10.43
C SER A 37 -2.59 -4.48 9.64
N TRP A 38 -1.64 -5.09 10.33
CA TRP A 38 -0.53 -5.79 9.70
C TRP A 38 -0.80 -7.29 9.68
N ILE A 39 -0.85 -7.90 8.49
CA ILE A 39 -1.07 -9.34 8.34
C ILE A 39 0.30 -10.03 8.40
N PRO A 40 0.60 -10.83 9.45
CA PRO A 40 1.88 -11.53 9.54
C PRO A 40 2.08 -12.53 8.41
N PHE A 41 3.33 -12.77 7.98
CA PHE A 41 3.67 -13.73 6.92
C PHE A 41 3.07 -15.13 7.15
N LYS A 42 3.06 -15.60 8.39
CA LYS A 42 2.54 -16.92 8.77
C LYS A 42 1.02 -17.08 8.61
N GLU A 43 0.27 -15.96 8.58
CA GLU A 43 -1.19 -16.00 8.45
C GLU A 43 -1.66 -16.29 7.02
N MET A 44 -0.88 -15.90 6.02
CA MET A 44 -1.25 -16.06 4.61
C MET A 44 -0.05 -16.39 3.71
N PRO A 45 0.68 -17.49 3.98
CA PRO A 45 1.93 -17.81 3.29
C PRO A 45 1.76 -17.96 1.77
N GLU A 46 0.63 -18.54 1.33
CA GLU A 46 0.33 -18.70 -0.10
C GLU A 46 0.12 -17.35 -0.80
N MET A 47 -0.59 -16.41 -0.17
CA MET A 47 -0.77 -15.06 -0.69
C MET A 47 0.61 -14.38 -0.86
N TYR A 48 1.46 -14.46 0.15
CA TYR A 48 2.80 -13.87 0.08
C TYR A 48 3.64 -14.48 -1.04
N SER A 49 3.60 -15.80 -1.20
CA SER A 49 4.30 -16.51 -2.28
C SER A 49 3.82 -16.07 -3.66
N GLN A 50 2.49 -15.97 -3.86
CA GLN A 50 1.91 -15.54 -5.13
C GLN A 50 2.25 -14.08 -5.44
N VAL A 51 2.17 -13.19 -4.45
CA VAL A 51 2.50 -11.78 -4.61
C VAL A 51 3.98 -11.59 -4.89
N GLU A 52 4.86 -12.32 -4.20
CA GLU A 52 6.32 -12.28 -4.47
C GLU A 52 6.62 -12.71 -5.91
N ALA A 53 6.05 -13.83 -6.39
CA ALA A 53 6.24 -14.29 -7.75
C ALA A 53 5.73 -13.28 -8.79
N THR A 54 4.57 -12.67 -8.53
CA THR A 54 4.00 -11.63 -9.40
C THR A 54 4.89 -10.39 -9.43
N MET A 55 5.39 -9.97 -8.28
CA MET A 55 6.31 -8.84 -8.18
C MET A 55 7.59 -9.09 -8.94
N GLN A 56 8.20 -10.28 -8.79
CA GLN A 56 9.44 -10.62 -9.51
C GLN A 56 9.22 -10.54 -11.03
N SER A 57 8.13 -11.10 -11.54
CA SER A 57 7.78 -11.00 -12.97
C SER A 57 7.54 -9.55 -13.40
N THR A 58 6.81 -8.78 -12.59
CA THR A 58 6.53 -7.36 -12.86
C THR A 58 7.81 -6.53 -12.84
N ASN A 59 8.69 -6.78 -11.88
CA ASN A 59 9.99 -6.10 -11.78
C ASN A 59 10.87 -6.40 -13.00
N LEU A 60 10.96 -7.67 -13.41
CA LEU A 60 11.74 -8.07 -14.58
C LEU A 60 11.27 -7.36 -15.87
N ASN A 61 9.95 -7.23 -16.04
CA ASN A 61 9.36 -6.71 -17.27
C ASN A 61 9.23 -5.18 -17.31
N HIS A 62 9.19 -4.50 -16.16
CA HIS A 62 8.79 -3.10 -16.11
C HIS A 62 9.71 -2.18 -15.30
N PHE A 63 10.42 -2.68 -14.28
CA PHE A 63 11.22 -1.83 -13.38
C PHE A 63 12.72 -2.10 -13.45
N GLY A 64 13.12 -3.37 -13.44
CA GLY A 64 14.54 -3.76 -13.55
C GLY A 64 15.37 -3.50 -12.27
N PHE A 65 14.75 -3.41 -11.10
CA PHE A 65 15.50 -3.24 -9.84
C PHE A 65 16.15 -4.54 -9.38
N GLU A 66 17.34 -4.43 -8.77
CA GLU A 66 18.11 -5.56 -8.30
C GLU A 66 17.69 -5.99 -6.87
N ASN A 67 17.80 -7.31 -6.60
CA ASN A 67 17.64 -7.93 -5.28
C ASN A 67 16.31 -7.61 -4.59
N MET A 68 15.24 -7.54 -5.35
CA MET A 68 13.91 -7.20 -4.87
C MET A 68 13.27 -8.34 -4.06
N ARG A 69 12.69 -8.00 -2.92
CA ARG A 69 11.95 -8.93 -2.04
C ARG A 69 10.88 -8.19 -1.25
N ILE A 70 9.95 -8.94 -0.68
CA ILE A 70 9.02 -8.41 0.34
C ILE A 70 9.84 -8.03 1.58
N THR A 71 9.69 -6.82 2.06
CA THR A 71 10.49 -6.28 3.17
C THR A 71 9.75 -6.24 4.50
N GLU A 72 8.42 -6.25 4.45
CA GLU A 72 7.58 -6.09 5.62
C GLU A 72 6.22 -6.77 5.44
N PRO A 73 5.49 -7.05 6.53
CA PRO A 73 4.13 -7.61 6.44
C PRO A 73 3.20 -6.73 5.62
N ALA A 74 2.18 -7.36 5.03
CA ALA A 74 1.17 -6.66 4.25
C ALA A 74 0.31 -5.76 5.15
N GLN A 75 0.06 -4.53 4.71
CA GLN A 75 -0.80 -3.59 5.38
C GLN A 75 -2.23 -3.69 4.85
N PHE A 76 -3.13 -4.23 5.64
CA PHE A 76 -4.57 -4.13 5.41
C PHE A 76 -5.04 -2.74 5.84
N THR A 77 -5.70 -2.02 4.94
CA THR A 77 -6.08 -0.62 5.17
C THR A 77 -7.58 -0.45 4.93
N GLU A 78 -8.25 0.20 5.87
CA GLU A 78 -9.66 0.57 5.79
C GLU A 78 -9.83 2.08 5.76
N TYR A 79 -10.58 2.55 4.78
CA TYR A 79 -10.96 3.95 4.60
C TYR A 79 -12.48 4.07 4.77
N PRO A 80 -12.98 4.50 5.94
CA PRO A 80 -14.39 4.80 6.13
C PRO A 80 -14.81 6.04 5.35
N LYS A 81 -16.11 6.39 5.38
CA LYS A 81 -16.56 7.68 4.85
C LYS A 81 -15.75 8.83 5.47
N GLY A 82 -15.19 9.69 4.62
CA GLY A 82 -14.26 10.75 5.01
C GLY A 82 -12.80 10.29 5.12
N GLY A 83 -12.53 8.99 5.09
CA GLY A 83 -11.17 8.45 5.14
C GLY A 83 -10.37 8.79 3.88
N PHE A 84 -9.11 9.12 4.04
CA PHE A 84 -8.20 9.51 2.97
C PHE A 84 -6.74 9.31 3.38
N TYR A 85 -5.84 9.38 2.41
CA TYR A 85 -4.40 9.54 2.63
C TYR A 85 -3.87 10.53 1.61
N ASP A 86 -3.37 11.66 2.12
CA ASP A 86 -2.92 12.78 1.30
C ASP A 86 -1.63 12.45 0.52
N TRP A 87 -1.20 13.36 -0.34
CA TRP A 87 -0.04 13.23 -1.22
C TRP A 87 1.23 12.86 -0.48
N HIS A 88 1.78 11.68 -0.78
CA HIS A 88 2.98 11.14 -0.17
C HIS A 88 3.77 10.28 -1.16
N MET A 89 4.97 9.92 -0.78
CA MET A 89 5.79 8.86 -1.37
C MET A 89 5.95 7.75 -0.35
N ASP A 90 6.08 6.52 -0.82
CA ASP A 90 6.37 5.36 0.04
C ASP A 90 7.88 5.17 0.28
N LEU A 91 8.71 5.81 -0.53
CA LEU A 91 10.15 5.87 -0.33
C LEU A 91 10.47 6.81 0.84
N ASP A 92 11.16 6.30 1.86
CA ASP A 92 11.78 7.16 2.87
C ASP A 92 13.09 7.73 2.31
N VAL A 93 13.06 9.02 1.97
CA VAL A 93 14.23 9.72 1.41
C VAL A 93 15.37 9.80 2.42
N ASN A 94 15.07 9.85 3.72
CA ASN A 94 16.08 9.92 4.76
C ASN A 94 16.75 8.55 5.03
N GLY A 95 16.02 7.46 4.81
CA GLY A 95 16.49 6.07 4.91
C GLY A 95 16.92 5.45 3.58
N ALA A 96 17.00 6.24 2.49
CA ALA A 96 17.23 5.71 1.15
C ALA A 96 18.60 5.05 0.93
N PHE A 97 19.51 5.17 1.89
CA PHE A 97 20.85 4.58 1.82
C PHE A 97 21.00 3.34 2.70
N GLU A 98 20.01 3.01 3.53
CA GLU A 98 20.04 1.84 4.41
C GLU A 98 19.10 0.74 3.87
N PRO A 99 19.66 -0.39 3.40
CA PRO A 99 18.82 -1.47 2.88
C PRO A 99 18.03 -2.18 4.00
N PRO A 100 16.82 -2.70 3.68
CA PRO A 100 16.19 -2.70 2.38
C PRO A 100 15.45 -1.39 2.07
N VAL A 101 15.77 -0.77 0.92
CA VAL A 101 15.09 0.44 0.46
C VAL A 101 13.84 0.06 -0.31
N ARG A 102 12.68 0.63 0.05
CA ARG A 102 11.43 0.44 -0.71
C ARG A 102 11.56 1.01 -2.12
N LYS A 103 11.40 0.16 -3.14
CA LYS A 103 11.53 0.55 -4.54
C LYS A 103 10.24 0.36 -5.33
N ILE A 104 9.46 -0.66 -5.00
CA ILE A 104 8.16 -0.93 -5.60
C ILE A 104 7.11 -0.96 -4.49
N SER A 105 6.02 -0.26 -4.74
CA SER A 105 4.79 -0.32 -3.96
C SER A 105 3.73 -1.07 -4.75
N MET A 106 2.88 -1.80 -4.04
CA MET A 106 1.71 -2.46 -4.60
C MET A 106 0.47 -2.12 -3.78
N THR A 107 -0.63 -1.86 -4.45
CA THR A 107 -1.94 -1.83 -3.80
C THR A 107 -2.93 -2.72 -4.53
N ILE A 108 -3.69 -3.50 -3.77
CA ILE A 108 -4.80 -4.32 -4.27
C ILE A 108 -6.10 -3.73 -3.73
N LEU A 109 -7.08 -3.49 -4.62
CA LEU A 109 -8.42 -3.12 -4.17
C LEU A 109 -9.16 -4.36 -3.68
N LEU A 110 -9.52 -4.38 -2.39
CA LEU A 110 -10.23 -5.52 -1.77
C LEU A 110 -11.74 -5.35 -1.76
N SER A 111 -12.24 -4.10 -1.74
CA SER A 111 -13.67 -3.80 -1.79
C SER A 111 -14.24 -3.98 -3.18
N ASP A 112 -15.50 -4.41 -3.26
CA ASP A 112 -16.30 -4.29 -4.49
C ASP A 112 -16.55 -2.80 -4.77
N PRO A 113 -16.18 -2.26 -5.95
CA PRO A 113 -16.35 -0.86 -6.31
C PRO A 113 -17.81 -0.37 -6.24
N SER A 114 -18.79 -1.26 -6.32
CA SER A 114 -20.20 -0.91 -6.18
C SER A 114 -20.60 -0.51 -4.76
N THR A 115 -19.80 -0.90 -3.75
CA THR A 115 -20.11 -0.72 -2.33
C THR A 115 -19.60 0.58 -1.72
N PHE A 116 -18.78 1.34 -2.46
CA PHE A 116 -18.25 2.63 -2.00
C PHE A 116 -18.20 3.66 -3.13
N LYS A 117 -17.96 4.93 -2.79
CA LYS A 117 -17.73 6.03 -3.74
C LYS A 117 -16.62 6.93 -3.23
N GLY A 118 -15.85 7.50 -4.13
CA GLY A 118 -14.61 8.22 -3.80
C GLY A 118 -13.48 7.25 -3.49
N GLY A 119 -12.43 7.72 -2.85
CA GLY A 119 -11.28 6.88 -2.50
C GLY A 119 -10.44 6.47 -3.71
N GLU A 120 -10.46 7.27 -4.76
CA GLU A 120 -9.64 7.05 -5.96
C GLU A 120 -8.16 7.07 -5.57
N LEU A 121 -7.38 6.13 -6.11
CA LEU A 121 -5.92 6.19 -6.08
C LEU A 121 -5.49 7.15 -7.19
N GLU A 122 -4.79 8.20 -6.81
CA GLU A 122 -4.33 9.23 -7.74
C GLU A 122 -2.81 9.36 -7.69
N PHE A 123 -2.20 9.57 -8.86
CA PHE A 123 -0.78 9.89 -9.00
C PHE A 123 -0.62 11.37 -9.42
N MET A 124 0.45 12.02 -8.98
CA MET A 124 0.64 13.46 -9.17
C MET A 124 0.82 13.83 -10.65
N GLU A 125 1.33 12.94 -11.45
CA GLU A 125 1.59 13.15 -12.87
C GLU A 125 0.40 12.70 -13.74
N LYS A 126 -0.75 13.33 -13.57
CA LYS A 126 -1.88 13.45 -14.51
C LYS A 126 -2.60 12.20 -15.02
N ASN A 127 -2.15 11.02 -14.76
CA ASN A 127 -2.84 9.85 -15.29
C ASN A 127 -3.86 9.35 -14.27
N LYS A 128 -5.15 9.61 -14.55
CA LYS A 128 -6.20 8.84 -13.90
C LYS A 128 -5.89 7.37 -14.08
N ILE A 129 -5.66 6.70 -12.98
CA ILE A 129 -5.60 5.26 -13.01
C ILE A 129 -6.99 4.77 -13.41
N PRO A 130 -7.10 3.77 -14.29
CA PRO A 130 -8.38 3.13 -14.55
C PRO A 130 -9.03 2.71 -13.24
N ASP A 131 -10.34 2.81 -13.16
CA ASP A 131 -11.08 2.34 -12.00
C ASP A 131 -10.73 0.87 -11.73
N LEU A 132 -10.16 0.60 -10.58
CA LEU A 132 -9.76 -0.75 -10.19
C LEU A 132 -11.00 -1.62 -9.96
N LYS A 133 -10.98 -2.82 -10.48
CA LYS A 133 -11.91 -3.88 -10.08
C LYS A 133 -11.45 -4.52 -8.78
N GLN A 134 -12.37 -5.15 -8.08
CA GLN A 134 -12.03 -5.95 -6.90
C GLN A 134 -10.97 -7.02 -7.23
N GLY A 135 -9.93 -7.11 -6.43
CA GLY A 135 -8.81 -8.04 -6.62
C GLY A 135 -7.74 -7.56 -7.61
N GLN A 136 -7.93 -6.44 -8.28
CA GLN A 136 -6.88 -5.89 -9.13
C GLN A 136 -5.78 -5.22 -8.32
N ALA A 137 -4.53 -5.45 -8.74
CA ALA A 137 -3.33 -4.86 -8.18
C ALA A 137 -2.74 -3.82 -9.12
N ILE A 138 -2.19 -2.76 -8.54
CA ILE A 138 -1.30 -1.82 -9.23
C ILE A 138 0.07 -1.89 -8.57
N PHE A 139 1.11 -1.98 -9.39
CA PHE A 139 2.50 -1.85 -8.99
C PHE A 139 3.04 -0.51 -9.50
N PHE A 140 3.76 0.21 -8.66
CA PHE A 140 4.37 1.49 -9.03
C PHE A 140 5.67 1.72 -8.26
N ALA A 141 6.54 2.57 -8.78
CA ALA A 141 7.78 2.90 -8.09
C ALA A 141 7.48 3.69 -6.80
N SER A 142 8.09 3.30 -5.67
CA SER A 142 7.79 3.86 -4.35
C SER A 142 8.10 5.36 -4.22
N PHE A 143 8.89 5.93 -5.12
CA PHE A 143 9.16 7.37 -5.19
C PHE A 143 8.08 8.18 -5.93
N ILE A 144 7.09 7.52 -6.56
CA ILE A 144 5.98 8.22 -7.20
C ILE A 144 5.04 8.80 -6.15
N ARG A 145 4.79 10.10 -6.22
CA ARG A 145 3.81 10.76 -5.34
C ARG A 145 2.40 10.35 -5.72
N HIS A 146 1.69 9.88 -4.72
CA HIS A 146 0.32 9.38 -4.86
C HIS A 146 -0.51 9.72 -3.63
N ARG A 147 -1.82 9.57 -3.77
CA ARG A 147 -2.77 9.72 -2.67
C ARG A 147 -3.96 8.79 -2.84
N VAL A 148 -4.70 8.60 -1.75
CA VAL A 148 -6.07 8.08 -1.78
C VAL A 148 -7.01 9.23 -1.48
N ALA A 149 -7.82 9.63 -2.47
CA ALA A 149 -8.81 10.70 -2.33
C ALA A 149 -9.85 10.35 -1.25
N PRO A 150 -10.56 11.33 -0.67
CA PRO A 150 -11.55 11.06 0.36
C PRO A 150 -12.67 10.12 -0.11
N VAL A 151 -12.96 9.12 0.70
CA VAL A 151 -14.11 8.23 0.51
C VAL A 151 -15.38 9.01 0.81
N LYS A 152 -16.30 9.10 -0.17
CA LYS A 152 -17.55 9.86 -0.08
C LYS A 152 -18.70 9.04 0.51
N LYS A 153 -18.68 7.72 0.28
CA LYS A 153 -19.71 6.78 0.75
C LYS A 153 -19.11 5.39 0.91
N GLY A 154 -19.60 4.64 1.88
CA GLY A 154 -19.23 3.24 2.11
C GLY A 154 -17.85 3.09 2.77
N MET A 155 -17.24 1.92 2.56
CA MET A 155 -15.94 1.54 3.13
C MET A 155 -15.04 1.02 2.00
N ARG A 156 -13.90 1.68 1.79
CA ARG A 156 -12.88 1.20 0.86
C ARG A 156 -11.82 0.42 1.62
N ARG A 157 -11.53 -0.80 1.17
CA ARG A 157 -10.48 -1.66 1.72
C ARG A 157 -9.42 -1.94 0.67
N SER A 158 -8.17 -1.91 1.09
CA SER A 158 -7.04 -2.27 0.24
C SER A 158 -5.98 -3.05 1.01
N LEU A 159 -5.20 -3.83 0.28
CA LEU A 159 -3.96 -4.41 0.75
C LEU A 159 -2.81 -3.65 0.13
N VAL A 160 -1.88 -3.17 0.95
CA VAL A 160 -0.68 -2.48 0.52
C VAL A 160 0.54 -3.31 0.89
N MET A 161 1.48 -3.45 -0.04
CA MET A 161 2.75 -4.13 0.20
C MET A 161 3.89 -3.36 -0.43
N TRP A 162 5.05 -3.47 0.19
CA TRP A 162 6.27 -2.83 -0.29
C TRP A 162 7.35 -3.88 -0.53
N PHE A 163 8.10 -3.62 -1.58
CA PHE A 163 9.21 -4.45 -1.99
C PHE A 163 10.46 -3.59 -2.05
N GLY A 164 11.49 -4.07 -1.41
CA GLY A 164 12.73 -3.35 -1.30
C GLY A 164 13.92 -4.18 -1.71
N GLY A 165 15.01 -3.48 -1.89
CA GLY A 165 16.27 -4.06 -2.30
C GLY A 165 17.46 -3.20 -1.87
N THR A 166 18.54 -3.31 -2.61
CA THR A 166 19.75 -2.49 -2.41
C THR A 166 19.44 -1.00 -2.63
N PRO A 167 20.20 -0.05 -2.09
CA PRO A 167 20.05 1.37 -2.38
C PRO A 167 20.08 1.68 -3.89
N PHE A 168 19.54 2.83 -4.27
CA PHE A 168 19.70 3.33 -5.62
C PHE A 168 21.16 3.66 -5.90
N LYS A 169 21.64 3.33 -7.11
CA LYS A 169 22.98 3.66 -7.60
C LYS A 169 22.93 4.90 -8.45
#